data_bab47cf043917af183ea7197bca1b372
#
_entry.id   bab47cf043917af183ea7197bca1b372
#
_cell.length_a   1.000
_cell.length_b   1.000
_cell.length_c   1.000
_cell.angle_alpha   90.00
_cell.angle_beta   90.00
_cell.angle_gamma   90.00
#
_symmetry.space_group_name_H-M   'P 1'
#
loop_
_entity.id
_entity.type
_entity.pdbx_description
1 polymer ?
#
loop_
_entity_poly.entity_id
_entity_poly.type
_entity_poly.pdbx_seq_one_letter_code
_entity_poly.pdbx_strand_id
1 'polypeptide(L)'
;MKQVFKLLLACAVGVLPMSVGARDSEAVEVRKMIDKVNQHWQAENSPEVRSFWDNAVYHTGNMEAYFLTGNETYRTYSETWANYNQWKGAKSDNRAEWKYSYGESDEYVLFGDYQICFQTYTDLYNLAPDDKKIKRAREVMEYQMSTPQHDYWWWSDALYMAMPVMTKLYKVTHNAKYLDKLYEYLIYSDSIMFDKDENLYYRDAKYIYPKHKTVNGKKDFWARGDAWVLAGLAKVLKDLPVEYKHHQFFVDKFQNMAKAVAAIQQPEGYWTRSMMDPEFAPGPETSGTALFTYGFLWGINNGYLEKDIYMPVVQEDLYDVTAEIPLYNAF
;
A
#
# COMPACT_ATOMS: atom_id res chain seq x y z
N MET A 1 -10.92 -10.96 -17.11
CA MET A 1 -9.44 -11.11 -17.03
C MET A 1 -8.69 -10.62 -18.26
N LYS A 2 -9.03 -11.03 -19.50
CA LYS A 2 -8.33 -10.55 -20.72
C LYS A 2 -8.50 -9.04 -21.04
N GLN A 3 -9.57 -8.40 -20.57
CA GLN A 3 -9.83 -6.96 -20.80
C GLN A 3 -9.06 -6.06 -19.82
N VAL A 4 -8.88 -6.45 -18.57
CA VAL A 4 -8.10 -5.69 -17.55
C VAL A 4 -6.62 -5.64 -17.94
N PHE A 5 -6.12 -6.71 -18.55
CA PHE A 5 -4.75 -6.78 -19.04
C PHE A 5 -4.47 -5.83 -20.20
N LYS A 6 -5.45 -5.64 -21.09
CA LYS A 6 -5.34 -4.68 -22.21
C LYS A 6 -5.37 -3.22 -21.72
N LEU A 7 -6.00 -2.96 -20.57
CA LEU A 7 -6.09 -1.59 -20.01
C LEU A 7 -4.80 -1.16 -19.31
N LEU A 8 -4.15 -2.05 -18.55
CA LEU A 8 -2.88 -1.77 -17.87
C LEU A 8 -1.77 -1.37 -18.87
N LEU A 9 -1.81 -1.93 -20.06
CA LEU A 9 -0.83 -1.64 -21.11
C LEU A 9 -1.13 -0.38 -21.91
N ALA A 10 -2.41 -0.03 -22.07
CA ALA A 10 -2.82 1.18 -22.79
C ALA A 10 -2.42 2.47 -22.04
N CYS A 11 -2.05 2.35 -20.78
CA CYS A 11 -1.73 3.48 -19.91
C CYS A 11 -0.25 3.90 -19.92
N ALA A 12 0.63 3.14 -20.55
CA ALA A 12 2.09 3.42 -20.52
C ALA A 12 2.62 4.20 -21.74
N VAL A 13 1.81 4.58 -22.76
CA VAL A 13 2.32 5.30 -23.92
C VAL A 13 1.30 6.29 -24.47
N GLY A 14 1.74 7.52 -24.65
CA GLY A 14 0.95 8.65 -25.18
C GLY A 14 0.40 8.39 -26.58
N VAL A 15 -0.79 8.86 -26.74
CA VAL A 15 -1.69 9.04 -27.89
C VAL A 15 -1.03 9.01 -29.28
N LEU A 16 -0.60 7.83 -29.72
CA LEU A 16 -0.61 7.43 -31.13
C LEU A 16 -1.38 6.10 -31.18
N PRO A 17 -2.14 5.80 -32.23
CA PRO A 17 -2.78 4.50 -32.38
C PRO A 17 -1.69 3.46 -32.56
N MET A 18 -1.20 2.91 -31.43
CA MET A 18 -0.25 1.82 -31.47
C MET A 18 -0.88 0.61 -32.14
N SER A 19 -0.14 -0.05 -32.99
CA SER A 19 -0.53 -1.33 -33.57
C SER A 19 -0.71 -2.38 -32.47
N VAL A 20 -1.59 -3.35 -32.65
CA VAL A 20 -1.82 -4.45 -31.68
C VAL A 20 -0.50 -5.12 -31.27
N GLY A 21 0.44 -5.25 -32.20
CA GLY A 21 1.76 -5.86 -31.97
C GLY A 21 2.67 -5.01 -31.03
N ALA A 22 2.58 -3.69 -31.05
CA ALA A 22 3.35 -2.83 -30.14
C ALA A 22 2.86 -2.97 -28.69
N ARG A 23 1.53 -3.01 -28.47
CA ARG A 23 0.94 -3.23 -27.15
C ARG A 23 1.28 -4.60 -26.57
N ASP A 24 1.33 -5.64 -27.40
CA ASP A 24 1.72 -6.98 -26.96
C ASP A 24 3.21 -7.01 -26.57
N SER A 25 4.08 -6.25 -27.25
CA SER A 25 5.50 -6.16 -26.91
C SER A 25 5.74 -5.45 -25.57
N GLU A 26 5.01 -4.37 -25.28
CA GLU A 26 5.09 -3.66 -24.00
C GLU A 26 4.63 -4.54 -22.81
N ALA A 27 3.55 -5.32 -22.99
CA ALA A 27 3.11 -6.27 -21.97
C ALA A 27 4.18 -7.32 -21.66
N VAL A 28 4.90 -7.75 -22.67
CA VAL A 28 6.00 -8.71 -22.49
C VAL A 28 7.15 -8.07 -21.72
N GLU A 29 7.52 -6.83 -22.03
CA GLU A 29 8.61 -6.15 -21.32
C GLU A 29 8.26 -5.86 -19.84
N VAL A 30 7.04 -5.43 -19.55
CA VAL A 30 6.58 -5.25 -18.15
C VAL A 30 6.64 -6.58 -17.39
N ARG A 31 6.21 -7.69 -18.00
CA ARG A 31 6.32 -9.01 -17.35
C ARG A 31 7.77 -9.40 -17.08
N LYS A 32 8.67 -9.19 -18.05
CA LYS A 32 10.10 -9.46 -17.86
C LYS A 32 10.69 -8.63 -16.71
N MET A 33 10.26 -7.37 -16.57
CA MET A 33 10.72 -6.53 -15.45
C MET A 33 10.21 -7.07 -14.12
N ILE A 34 8.94 -7.44 -14.02
CA ILE A 34 8.35 -8.07 -12.82
C ILE A 34 9.13 -9.36 -12.47
N ASP A 35 9.37 -10.21 -13.46
CA ASP A 35 10.13 -11.45 -13.27
C ASP A 35 11.56 -11.17 -12.79
N LYS A 36 12.23 -10.18 -13.39
CA LYS A 36 13.60 -9.80 -13.02
C LYS A 36 13.67 -9.32 -11.56
N VAL A 37 12.75 -8.45 -11.14
CA VAL A 37 12.70 -7.93 -9.77
C VAL A 37 12.42 -9.06 -8.78
N ASN A 38 11.40 -9.90 -9.04
CA ASN A 38 11.07 -11.00 -8.16
C ASN A 38 12.18 -12.07 -8.08
N GLN A 39 12.78 -12.42 -9.22
CA GLN A 39 13.90 -13.38 -9.23
C GLN A 39 15.09 -12.86 -8.44
N HIS A 40 15.42 -11.56 -8.59
CA HIS A 40 16.49 -10.95 -7.80
C HIS A 40 16.19 -11.00 -6.30
N TRP A 41 14.99 -10.52 -5.90
CA TRP A 41 14.60 -10.55 -4.49
C TRP A 41 14.63 -11.96 -3.91
N GLN A 42 14.03 -12.93 -4.59
CA GLN A 42 13.94 -14.32 -4.11
C GLN A 42 15.28 -15.06 -4.11
N ALA A 43 16.25 -14.62 -4.93
CA ALA A 43 17.61 -15.17 -4.89
C ALA A 43 18.43 -14.67 -3.68
N GLU A 44 18.19 -13.43 -3.26
CA GLU A 44 18.95 -12.78 -2.18
C GLU A 44 18.28 -12.92 -0.81
N ASN A 45 16.98 -13.24 -0.76
CA ASN A 45 16.22 -13.29 0.48
C ASN A 45 15.57 -14.66 0.68
N SER A 46 15.64 -15.19 1.89
CA SER A 46 14.92 -16.40 2.28
C SER A 46 13.46 -16.08 2.56
N PRO A 47 12.50 -16.95 2.19
CA PRO A 47 11.13 -16.83 2.67
C PRO A 47 10.98 -17.21 4.17
N GLU A 48 12.02 -17.76 4.80
CA GLU A 48 12.00 -18.13 6.22
C GLU A 48 12.44 -16.95 7.11
N VAL A 49 11.73 -15.84 7.00
CA VAL A 49 11.95 -14.60 7.76
C VAL A 49 10.68 -14.17 8.50
N ARG A 50 10.83 -13.30 9.49
CA ARG A 50 9.71 -12.81 10.32
C ARG A 50 8.63 -12.11 9.48
N SER A 51 7.38 -12.11 9.99
CA SER A 51 6.23 -11.48 9.35
C SER A 51 6.05 -10.00 9.73
N PHE A 52 7.14 -9.27 9.95
CA PHE A 52 7.11 -7.83 10.21
C PHE A 52 7.01 -7.05 8.89
N TRP A 53 6.65 -5.78 8.94
CA TRP A 53 6.33 -4.96 7.76
C TRP A 53 7.41 -4.97 6.69
N ASP A 54 8.69 -4.94 7.09
CA ASP A 54 9.87 -4.90 6.21
C ASP A 54 9.92 -6.07 5.21
N ASN A 55 9.48 -7.25 5.64
CA ASN A 55 9.36 -8.43 4.79
C ASN A 55 7.93 -8.58 4.22
N ALA A 56 6.91 -8.30 5.03
CA ALA A 56 5.52 -8.52 4.66
C ALA A 56 5.07 -7.66 3.48
N VAL A 57 5.60 -6.45 3.33
CA VAL A 57 5.29 -5.56 2.20
C VAL A 57 5.68 -6.18 0.86
N TYR A 58 6.84 -6.84 0.78
CA TYR A 58 7.23 -7.58 -0.42
C TYR A 58 6.17 -8.60 -0.82
N HIS A 59 5.67 -9.38 0.14
CA HIS A 59 4.67 -10.42 -0.15
C HIS A 59 3.33 -9.85 -0.63
N THR A 60 2.95 -8.64 -0.25
CA THR A 60 1.75 -7.99 -0.81
C THR A 60 1.94 -7.69 -2.31
N GLY A 61 3.11 -7.20 -2.71
CA GLY A 61 3.46 -6.97 -4.12
C GLY A 61 3.65 -8.26 -4.91
N ASN A 62 4.29 -9.28 -4.30
CA ASN A 62 4.50 -10.58 -4.92
C ASN A 62 3.17 -11.31 -5.22
N MET A 63 2.14 -11.15 -4.38
CA MET A 63 0.79 -11.67 -4.68
C MET A 63 0.12 -10.91 -5.83
N GLU A 64 0.28 -9.59 -5.94
CA GLU A 64 -0.21 -8.86 -7.12
C GLU A 64 0.51 -9.31 -8.40
N ALA A 65 1.82 -9.56 -8.33
CA ALA A 65 2.58 -10.13 -9.43
C ALA A 65 2.07 -11.54 -9.82
N TYR A 66 1.75 -12.38 -8.84
CA TYR A 66 1.11 -13.68 -9.07
C TYR A 66 -0.25 -13.53 -9.78
N PHE A 67 -1.12 -12.66 -9.29
CA PHE A 67 -2.43 -12.44 -9.92
C PHE A 67 -2.32 -11.92 -11.35
N LEU A 68 -1.30 -11.14 -11.64
CA LEU A 68 -1.05 -10.61 -12.98
C LEU A 68 -0.45 -11.65 -13.94
N THR A 69 0.51 -12.47 -13.46
CA THR A 69 1.32 -13.34 -14.31
C THR A 69 0.88 -14.79 -14.33
N GLY A 70 0.26 -15.25 -13.22
CA GLY A 70 -0.03 -16.67 -12.99
C GLY A 70 1.22 -17.50 -12.64
N ASN A 71 2.35 -16.85 -12.31
CA ASN A 71 3.58 -17.57 -12.00
C ASN A 71 3.50 -18.18 -10.59
N GLU A 72 3.37 -19.50 -10.53
CA GLU A 72 3.22 -20.27 -9.29
C GLU A 72 4.41 -20.15 -8.34
N THR A 73 5.59 -19.78 -8.82
CA THR A 73 6.76 -19.55 -7.98
C THR A 73 6.50 -18.42 -6.98
N TYR A 74 5.80 -17.36 -7.39
CA TYR A 74 5.48 -16.22 -6.53
C TYR A 74 4.51 -16.61 -5.42
N ARG A 75 3.45 -17.34 -5.77
CA ARG A 75 2.50 -17.87 -4.79
C ARG A 75 3.18 -18.79 -3.78
N THR A 76 3.96 -19.75 -4.29
CA THR A 76 4.66 -20.74 -3.46
C THR A 76 5.65 -20.08 -2.51
N TYR A 77 6.39 -19.07 -2.97
CA TYR A 77 7.31 -18.31 -2.12
C TYR A 77 6.58 -17.60 -0.96
N SER A 78 5.46 -16.91 -1.26
CA SER A 78 4.63 -16.27 -0.22
C SER A 78 3.95 -17.28 0.71
N GLU A 79 3.54 -18.44 0.21
CA GLU A 79 2.95 -19.49 1.04
C GLU A 79 3.98 -20.15 1.96
N THR A 80 5.24 -20.32 1.50
CA THR A 80 6.37 -20.78 2.34
C THR A 80 6.63 -19.82 3.49
N TRP A 81 6.68 -18.51 3.21
CA TRP A 81 6.82 -17.48 4.24
C TRP A 81 5.66 -17.50 5.25
N ALA A 82 4.43 -17.63 4.77
CA ALA A 82 3.25 -17.68 5.63
C ALA A 82 3.26 -18.93 6.54
N ASN A 83 3.64 -20.09 6.01
CA ASN A 83 3.79 -21.32 6.78
C ASN A 83 4.90 -21.22 7.83
N TYR A 84 6.05 -20.65 7.49
CA TYR A 84 7.15 -20.41 8.44
C TYR A 84 6.69 -19.57 9.63
N ASN A 85 5.90 -18.53 9.36
CA ASN A 85 5.31 -17.66 10.38
C ASN A 85 4.05 -18.25 11.04
N GLN A 86 3.64 -19.47 10.69
CA GLN A 86 2.45 -20.13 11.25
C GLN A 86 1.17 -19.30 11.05
N TRP A 87 1.12 -18.51 9.97
CA TRP A 87 0.01 -17.61 9.64
C TRP A 87 -0.24 -16.56 10.73
N LYS A 88 0.80 -16.19 11.49
CA LYS A 88 0.77 -15.16 12.54
C LYS A 88 1.59 -13.92 12.09
N GLY A 89 1.22 -12.77 12.62
CA GLY A 89 2.08 -11.60 12.76
C GLY A 89 2.98 -11.75 13.98
N ALA A 90 2.85 -10.87 14.97
CA ALA A 90 3.44 -11.11 16.29
C ALA A 90 2.80 -12.35 16.95
N LYS A 91 3.62 -13.11 17.71
CA LYS A 91 3.30 -14.50 18.05
C LYS A 91 2.66 -14.71 19.42
N SER A 92 2.62 -13.67 20.32
CA SER A 92 2.02 -13.82 21.65
C SER A 92 0.55 -14.25 21.56
N ASP A 93 0.20 -15.32 22.26
CA ASP A 93 -1.18 -15.77 22.43
C ASP A 93 -1.80 -15.23 23.75
N ASN A 94 -1.01 -14.53 24.58
CA ASN A 94 -1.50 -13.91 25.80
C ASN A 94 -2.11 -12.52 25.52
N ARG A 95 -3.43 -12.47 25.39
CA ARG A 95 -4.17 -11.24 25.05
C ARG A 95 -3.97 -10.11 26.08
N ALA A 96 -3.65 -10.43 27.33
CA ALA A 96 -3.41 -9.42 28.35
C ALA A 96 -2.11 -8.61 28.12
N GLU A 97 -1.21 -9.13 27.30
CA GLU A 97 0.07 -8.49 26.95
C GLU A 97 0.03 -7.77 25.59
N TRP A 98 -1.05 -7.90 24.83
CA TRP A 98 -1.12 -7.34 23.49
C TRP A 98 -1.00 -5.83 23.45
N LYS A 99 -0.04 -5.33 22.66
CA LYS A 99 0.31 -3.92 22.50
C LYS A 99 0.13 -3.44 21.08
N TYR A 100 -0.08 -2.12 20.92
CA TYR A 100 -0.20 -1.45 19.62
C TYR A 100 0.68 -0.19 19.49
N SER A 101 1.50 0.13 20.51
CA SER A 101 2.56 1.12 20.38
C SER A 101 3.68 0.58 19.46
N TYR A 102 4.69 1.40 19.20
CA TYR A 102 5.86 0.91 18.47
C TYR A 102 6.61 -0.18 19.25
N GLY A 103 6.96 -1.26 18.57
CA GLY A 103 7.78 -2.35 19.11
C GLY A 103 7.84 -3.57 18.19
N GLU A 104 8.89 -4.36 18.33
CA GLU A 104 9.22 -5.46 17.41
C GLU A 104 9.17 -6.85 18.04
N SER A 105 8.77 -6.95 19.31
CA SER A 105 8.64 -8.25 19.99
C SER A 105 7.22 -8.83 19.87
N ASP A 106 7.08 -10.10 20.29
CA ASP A 106 5.88 -10.89 20.00
C ASP A 106 4.59 -10.40 20.69
N GLU A 107 4.67 -9.52 21.70
CA GLU A 107 3.50 -8.92 22.34
C GLU A 107 2.87 -7.75 21.55
N TYR A 108 3.53 -7.25 20.50
CA TYR A 108 2.99 -6.15 19.68
C TYR A 108 1.98 -6.61 18.63
N VAL A 109 1.07 -7.48 19.04
CA VAL A 109 0.08 -8.15 18.19
C VAL A 109 -0.89 -7.17 17.52
N LEU A 110 -1.21 -6.05 18.20
CA LEU A 110 -2.14 -5.04 17.71
C LEU A 110 -1.45 -3.92 16.95
N PHE A 111 -0.13 -3.99 16.75
CA PHE A 111 0.64 -3.01 16.01
C PHE A 111 0.54 -3.29 14.50
N GLY A 112 0.23 -2.26 13.70
CA GLY A 112 -0.04 -2.39 12.26
C GLY A 112 1.07 -3.08 11.49
N ASP A 113 2.33 -2.87 11.87
CA ASP A 113 3.51 -3.48 11.25
C ASP A 113 3.53 -5.01 11.35
N TYR A 114 2.80 -5.60 12.29
CA TYR A 114 2.55 -7.02 12.36
C TYR A 114 1.22 -7.45 11.73
N GLN A 115 0.35 -6.50 11.35
CA GLN A 115 -0.95 -6.81 10.75
C GLN A 115 -0.90 -6.87 9.22
N ILE A 116 0.06 -6.22 8.57
CA ILE A 116 0.19 -6.21 7.11
C ILE A 116 0.25 -7.62 6.50
N CYS A 117 0.88 -8.59 7.16
CA CYS A 117 0.96 -9.97 6.70
C CYS A 117 -0.41 -10.59 6.46
N PHE A 118 -1.44 -10.16 7.17
CA PHE A 118 -2.81 -10.63 7.01
C PHE A 118 -3.41 -10.31 5.64
N GLN A 119 -2.90 -9.30 4.93
CA GLN A 119 -3.27 -9.04 3.54
C GLN A 119 -2.91 -10.25 2.67
N THR A 120 -1.64 -10.67 2.71
CA THR A 120 -1.12 -11.83 1.96
C THR A 120 -1.81 -13.13 2.40
N TYR A 121 -2.01 -13.33 3.70
CA TYR A 121 -2.65 -14.55 4.22
C TYR A 121 -4.10 -14.67 3.74
N THR A 122 -4.83 -13.56 3.66
CA THR A 122 -6.19 -13.57 3.13
C THR A 122 -6.21 -13.82 1.62
N ASP A 123 -5.24 -13.30 0.86
CA ASP A 123 -5.10 -13.59 -0.57
C ASP A 123 -4.84 -15.09 -0.81
N LEU A 124 -3.94 -15.69 -0.03
CA LEU A 124 -3.67 -17.14 -0.07
C LEU A 124 -4.85 -18.00 0.40
N TYR A 125 -5.66 -17.49 1.34
CA TYR A 125 -6.92 -18.14 1.73
C TYR A 125 -7.90 -18.15 0.57
N ASN A 126 -8.07 -17.02 -0.13
CA ASN A 126 -9.01 -16.92 -1.26
C ASN A 126 -8.64 -17.84 -2.43
N LEU A 127 -7.36 -18.17 -2.59
CA LEU A 127 -6.89 -19.12 -3.62
C LEU A 127 -7.13 -20.58 -3.22
N ALA A 128 -6.94 -20.92 -1.96
CA ALA A 128 -7.11 -22.26 -1.42
C ALA A 128 -7.58 -22.15 0.04
N PRO A 129 -8.91 -22.14 0.29
CA PRO A 129 -9.49 -21.96 1.60
C PRO A 129 -9.02 -23.01 2.61
N ASP A 130 -8.44 -22.53 3.72
CA ASP A 130 -8.09 -23.31 4.91
C ASP A 130 -8.15 -22.32 6.09
N ASP A 131 -9.01 -22.58 7.06
CA ASP A 131 -9.29 -21.68 8.17
C ASP A 131 -8.04 -21.28 8.97
N LYS A 132 -7.01 -22.12 9.00
CA LYS A 132 -5.75 -21.79 9.66
C LYS A 132 -5.10 -20.53 9.08
N LYS A 133 -5.29 -20.26 7.77
CA LYS A 133 -4.66 -19.12 7.04
C LYS A 133 -5.16 -17.78 7.53
N ILE A 134 -6.40 -17.68 7.98
CA ILE A 134 -7.05 -16.42 8.42
C ILE A 134 -7.46 -16.41 9.89
N LYS A 135 -7.29 -17.53 10.60
CA LYS A 135 -7.69 -17.65 12.01
C LYS A 135 -7.08 -16.55 12.88
N ARG A 136 -5.75 -16.34 12.74
CA ARG A 136 -5.05 -15.31 13.52
C ARG A 136 -5.44 -13.89 13.10
N ALA A 137 -5.58 -13.63 11.81
CA ALA A 137 -6.04 -12.36 11.30
C ALA A 137 -7.42 -11.98 11.89
N ARG A 138 -8.36 -12.92 11.87
CA ARG A 138 -9.68 -12.72 12.48
C ARG A 138 -9.58 -12.50 13.99
N GLU A 139 -8.85 -13.34 14.69
CA GLU A 139 -8.68 -13.22 16.15
C GLU A 139 -8.17 -11.83 16.56
N VAL A 140 -7.12 -11.34 15.87
CA VAL A 140 -6.49 -10.05 16.18
C VAL A 140 -7.41 -8.89 15.85
N MET A 141 -7.99 -8.87 14.64
CA MET A 141 -8.85 -7.76 14.22
C MET A 141 -10.19 -7.75 14.99
N GLU A 142 -10.78 -8.91 15.27
CA GLU A 142 -12.00 -9.00 16.08
C GLU A 142 -11.77 -8.57 17.54
N TYR A 143 -10.61 -8.91 18.11
CA TYR A 143 -10.22 -8.41 19.44
C TYR A 143 -10.07 -6.88 19.41
N GLN A 144 -9.32 -6.33 18.46
CA GLN A 144 -9.15 -4.88 18.28
C GLN A 144 -10.51 -4.17 18.17
N MET A 145 -11.41 -4.69 17.34
CA MET A 145 -12.77 -4.14 17.17
C MET A 145 -13.66 -4.27 18.42
N SER A 146 -13.34 -5.15 19.35
CA SER A 146 -14.11 -5.36 20.59
C SER A 146 -13.74 -4.40 21.72
N THR A 147 -12.62 -3.70 21.58
CA THR A 147 -12.15 -2.72 22.58
C THR A 147 -12.76 -1.33 22.33
N PRO A 148 -12.80 -0.45 23.34
CA PRO A 148 -13.24 0.93 23.15
C PRO A 148 -12.18 1.82 22.46
N GLN A 149 -10.94 1.36 22.31
CA GLN A 149 -9.86 2.11 21.68
C GLN A 149 -10.14 2.27 20.18
N HIS A 150 -9.75 3.42 19.62
CA HIS A 150 -9.83 3.74 18.19
C HIS A 150 -8.53 4.38 17.68
N ASP A 151 -7.48 4.46 18.50
CA ASP A 151 -6.19 5.06 18.23
C ASP A 151 -5.11 4.08 17.74
N TYR A 152 -5.51 2.92 17.24
CA TYR A 152 -4.59 1.88 16.77
C TYR A 152 -3.72 2.34 15.61
N TRP A 153 -4.22 3.21 14.74
CA TRP A 153 -3.54 3.69 13.53
C TRP A 153 -3.07 5.14 13.71
N TRP A 154 -2.16 5.32 14.66
CA TRP A 154 -1.66 6.62 15.12
C TRP A 154 -0.54 7.21 14.24
N TRP A 155 -0.12 6.51 13.16
CA TRP A 155 0.88 6.98 12.20
C TRP A 155 0.48 6.57 10.78
N SER A 156 0.98 7.30 9.76
CA SER A 156 0.54 7.18 8.37
C SER A 156 0.72 5.78 7.78
N ASP A 157 1.81 5.10 8.12
CA ASP A 157 2.13 3.76 7.58
C ASP A 157 1.07 2.71 7.98
N ALA A 158 0.48 2.84 9.17
CA ALA A 158 -0.58 1.94 9.62
C ALA A 158 -1.77 1.89 8.66
N LEU A 159 -2.02 2.98 7.94
CA LEU A 159 -3.12 3.06 6.99
C LEU A 159 -2.91 2.13 5.77
N TYR A 160 -1.68 1.87 5.36
CA TYR A 160 -1.39 0.82 4.40
C TYR A 160 -1.37 -0.57 5.04
N MET A 161 -0.79 -0.67 6.25
CA MET A 161 -0.58 -1.95 6.90
C MET A 161 -1.91 -2.63 7.27
N ALA A 162 -2.84 -1.88 7.84
CA ALA A 162 -4.02 -2.44 8.49
C ALA A 162 -5.37 -2.16 7.77
N MET A 163 -5.56 -1.02 7.09
CA MET A 163 -6.85 -0.74 6.42
C MET A 163 -7.26 -1.84 5.43
N PRO A 164 -6.38 -2.31 4.51
CA PRO A 164 -6.78 -3.34 3.55
C PRO A 164 -7.12 -4.69 4.20
N VAL A 165 -6.60 -4.97 5.41
CA VAL A 165 -6.97 -6.19 6.16
C VAL A 165 -8.46 -6.18 6.50
N MET A 166 -9.00 -5.01 6.87
CA MET A 166 -10.42 -4.87 7.22
C MET A 166 -11.33 -5.19 6.03
N THR A 167 -11.04 -4.63 4.85
CA THR A 167 -11.86 -4.89 3.66
C THR A 167 -11.72 -6.33 3.16
N LYS A 168 -10.52 -6.90 3.21
CA LYS A 168 -10.27 -8.31 2.85
C LYS A 168 -11.02 -9.28 3.79
N LEU A 169 -10.98 -9.05 5.10
CA LEU A 169 -11.73 -9.87 6.06
C LEU A 169 -13.25 -9.68 5.93
N TYR A 170 -13.72 -8.47 5.62
CA TYR A 170 -15.12 -8.26 5.27
C TYR A 170 -15.55 -9.13 4.07
N LYS A 171 -14.77 -9.17 2.99
CA LYS A 171 -15.09 -9.99 1.80
C LYS A 171 -15.21 -11.48 2.12
N VAL A 172 -14.41 -11.97 3.05
CA VAL A 172 -14.44 -13.38 3.46
C VAL A 172 -15.58 -13.68 4.44
N THR A 173 -15.84 -12.77 5.39
CA THR A 173 -16.73 -13.02 6.51
C THR A 173 -18.13 -12.42 6.36
N HIS A 174 -18.29 -11.45 5.48
CA HIS A 174 -19.47 -10.60 5.33
C HIS A 174 -19.88 -9.86 6.62
N ASN A 175 -18.97 -9.70 7.58
CA ASN A 175 -19.21 -9.00 8.81
C ASN A 175 -18.99 -7.49 8.63
N ALA A 176 -20.08 -6.72 8.55
CA ALA A 176 -20.06 -5.28 8.31
C ALA A 176 -19.29 -4.48 9.39
N LYS A 177 -19.07 -5.04 10.59
CA LYS A 177 -18.29 -4.38 11.64
C LYS A 177 -16.86 -4.06 11.20
N TYR A 178 -16.27 -4.84 10.30
CA TYR A 178 -14.95 -4.53 9.74
C TYR A 178 -14.96 -3.18 9.01
N LEU A 179 -15.99 -2.92 8.22
CA LEU A 179 -16.10 -1.66 7.47
C LEU A 179 -16.42 -0.48 8.39
N ASP A 180 -17.31 -0.67 9.38
CA ASP A 180 -17.64 0.40 10.32
C ASP A 180 -16.42 0.78 11.18
N LYS A 181 -15.61 -0.19 11.61
CA LYS A 181 -14.37 0.06 12.36
C LYS A 181 -13.24 0.61 11.49
N LEU A 182 -13.14 0.19 10.23
CA LEU A 182 -12.25 0.81 9.25
C LEU A 182 -12.51 2.32 9.15
N TYR A 183 -13.76 2.71 9.01
CA TYR A 183 -14.16 4.12 8.95
C TYR A 183 -13.85 4.86 10.27
N GLU A 184 -14.23 4.28 11.42
CA GLU A 184 -13.99 4.86 12.75
C GLU A 184 -12.50 5.11 13.00
N TYR A 185 -11.63 4.13 12.72
CA TYR A 185 -10.19 4.25 12.93
C TYR A 185 -9.55 5.25 11.98
N LEU A 186 -9.99 5.31 10.71
CA LEU A 186 -9.49 6.31 9.77
C LEU A 186 -9.91 7.74 10.17
N ILE A 187 -11.15 7.94 10.64
CA ILE A 187 -11.59 9.26 11.15
C ILE A 187 -10.73 9.70 12.34
N TYR A 188 -10.37 8.79 13.25
CA TYR A 188 -9.44 9.12 14.33
C TYR A 188 -8.06 9.51 13.78
N SER A 189 -7.49 8.71 12.88
CA SER A 189 -6.20 9.01 12.23
C SER A 189 -6.23 10.37 11.53
N ASP A 190 -7.30 10.68 10.82
CA ASP A 190 -7.52 12.01 10.22
C ASP A 190 -7.49 13.12 11.26
N SER A 191 -8.11 12.91 12.41
CA SER A 191 -8.19 13.93 13.47
C SER A 191 -6.83 14.31 14.05
N ILE A 192 -5.86 13.41 13.98
CA ILE A 192 -4.54 13.60 14.61
C ILE A 192 -3.39 13.88 13.64
N MET A 193 -3.52 13.59 12.34
CA MET A 193 -2.39 13.71 11.40
C MET A 193 -2.76 14.16 9.98
N PHE A 194 -4.04 14.38 9.66
CA PHE A 194 -4.44 14.83 8.33
C PHE A 194 -4.48 16.37 8.27
N ASP A 195 -3.77 16.95 7.30
CA ASP A 195 -3.83 18.37 6.97
C ASP A 195 -4.91 18.60 5.91
N LYS A 196 -6.01 19.25 6.32
CA LYS A 196 -7.18 19.48 5.45
C LYS A 196 -6.93 20.49 4.35
N ASP A 197 -5.99 21.42 4.55
CA ASP A 197 -5.68 22.45 3.58
C ASP A 197 -4.83 21.89 2.44
N GLU A 198 -3.90 20.96 2.78
CA GLU A 198 -3.01 20.33 1.80
C GLU A 198 -3.53 18.98 1.28
N ASN A 199 -4.53 18.37 1.93
CA ASN A 199 -5.00 17.00 1.66
C ASN A 199 -3.89 15.92 1.77
N LEU A 200 -2.97 16.10 2.71
CA LEU A 200 -1.82 15.24 2.96
C LEU A 200 -1.75 14.83 4.43
N TYR A 201 -0.97 13.82 4.73
CA TYR A 201 -0.78 13.31 6.09
C TYR A 201 0.61 13.64 6.63
N TYR A 202 0.65 14.20 7.83
CA TYR A 202 1.88 14.15 8.62
C TYR A 202 2.17 12.70 9.03
N ARG A 203 3.44 12.35 9.24
CA ARG A 203 3.81 11.00 9.67
C ARG A 203 3.02 10.52 10.88
N ASP A 204 2.91 11.36 11.91
CA ASP A 204 2.10 11.18 13.12
C ASP A 204 1.87 12.53 13.82
N ALA A 205 1.15 12.52 14.94
CA ALA A 205 0.81 13.72 15.73
C ALA A 205 2.02 14.56 16.21
N LYS A 206 3.25 14.02 16.20
CA LYS A 206 4.46 14.76 16.59
C LYS A 206 4.97 15.68 15.49
N TYR A 207 4.58 15.40 14.23
CA TYR A 207 5.06 16.12 13.04
C TYR A 207 4.10 17.21 12.54
N ILE A 208 3.04 17.52 13.29
CA ILE A 208 2.04 18.52 12.90
C ILE A 208 2.64 19.92 12.94
N TYR A 209 2.49 20.65 11.82
CA TYR A 209 2.80 22.08 11.73
C TYR A 209 1.88 22.91 12.64
N PRO A 210 2.35 23.99 13.30
CA PRO A 210 3.71 24.53 13.25
C PRO A 210 4.65 23.98 14.35
N LYS A 211 4.23 22.98 15.15
CA LYS A 211 5.08 22.40 16.20
C LYS A 211 6.30 21.69 15.62
N HIS A 212 6.12 21.01 14.49
CA HIS A 212 7.19 20.48 13.68
C HIS A 212 7.19 21.19 12.32
N LYS A 213 8.36 21.48 11.79
CA LYS A 213 8.59 22.09 10.48
C LYS A 213 10.00 21.76 10.00
N THR A 214 10.23 21.84 8.70
CA THR A 214 11.55 21.72 8.12
C THR A 214 12.46 22.84 8.58
N VAL A 215 13.76 22.75 8.33
CA VAL A 215 14.72 23.82 8.63
C VAL A 215 14.40 25.11 7.87
N ASN A 216 13.70 25.02 6.74
CA ASN A 216 13.25 26.16 5.94
C ASN A 216 11.89 26.70 6.41
N GLY A 217 11.32 26.15 7.49
CA GLY A 217 10.08 26.62 8.10
C GLY A 217 8.80 26.10 7.42
N LYS A 218 8.89 25.16 6.49
CA LYS A 218 7.75 24.63 5.74
C LYS A 218 7.11 23.42 6.45
N LYS A 219 5.89 23.05 6.05
CA LYS A 219 5.24 21.80 6.43
C LYS A 219 6.07 20.61 5.95
N ASP A 220 6.26 19.61 6.79
CA ASP A 220 7.09 18.44 6.49
C ASP A 220 6.20 17.21 6.23
N PHE A 221 5.78 17.03 4.98
CA PHE A 221 5.07 15.83 4.53
C PHE A 221 6.08 14.85 3.95
N TRP A 222 6.12 13.67 4.53
CA TRP A 222 7.04 12.63 4.14
C TRP A 222 6.47 11.78 2.99
N ALA A 223 7.12 11.80 1.83
CA ALA A 223 6.62 11.15 0.61
C ALA A 223 6.21 9.69 0.82
N ARG A 224 7.06 8.84 1.43
CA ARG A 224 6.69 7.44 1.70
C ARG A 224 5.50 7.33 2.65
N GLY A 225 5.36 8.24 3.64
CA GLY A 225 4.22 8.26 4.55
C GLY A 225 2.91 8.49 3.83
N ASP A 226 2.85 9.52 2.99
CA ASP A 226 1.69 9.81 2.16
C ASP A 226 1.46 8.73 1.10
N ALA A 227 2.52 8.17 0.54
CA ALA A 227 2.41 7.11 -0.45
C ALA A 227 1.81 5.81 0.13
N TRP A 228 2.14 5.47 1.38
CA TRP A 228 1.46 4.41 2.10
C TRP A 228 -0.05 4.65 2.17
N VAL A 229 -0.46 5.88 2.48
CA VAL A 229 -1.88 6.21 2.60
C VAL A 229 -2.59 6.12 1.25
N LEU A 230 -2.03 6.71 0.19
CA LEU A 230 -2.65 6.67 -1.15
C LEU A 230 -2.78 5.22 -1.66
N ALA A 231 -1.72 4.43 -1.55
CA ALA A 231 -1.73 3.02 -1.94
C ALA A 231 -2.68 2.19 -1.04
N GLY A 232 -2.75 2.49 0.26
CA GLY A 232 -3.68 1.88 1.20
C GLY A 232 -5.15 2.15 0.83
N LEU A 233 -5.47 3.39 0.46
CA LEU A 233 -6.80 3.79 -0.01
C LEU A 233 -7.17 3.07 -1.32
N ALA A 234 -6.24 2.94 -2.27
CA ALA A 234 -6.43 2.17 -3.49
C ALA A 234 -6.79 0.70 -3.18
N LYS A 235 -6.04 0.06 -2.27
CA LYS A 235 -6.32 -1.31 -1.82
C LYS A 235 -7.66 -1.44 -1.08
N VAL A 236 -8.04 -0.45 -0.28
CA VAL A 236 -9.35 -0.39 0.36
C VAL A 236 -10.46 -0.32 -0.69
N LEU A 237 -10.39 0.62 -1.61
CA LEU A 237 -11.40 0.81 -2.66
C LEU A 237 -11.52 -0.39 -3.61
N LYS A 238 -10.46 -1.17 -3.80
CA LYS A 238 -10.47 -2.44 -4.55
C LYS A 238 -11.47 -3.45 -3.97
N ASP A 239 -11.65 -3.45 -2.65
CA ASP A 239 -12.42 -4.46 -1.92
C ASP A 239 -13.67 -3.88 -1.23
N LEU A 240 -13.81 -2.56 -1.13
CA LEU A 240 -14.91 -1.88 -0.46
C LEU A 240 -16.19 -1.92 -1.32
N PRO A 241 -17.33 -2.43 -0.80
CA PRO A 241 -18.58 -2.41 -1.56
C PRO A 241 -19.05 -0.99 -1.90
N VAL A 242 -19.54 -0.80 -3.12
CA VAL A 242 -20.10 0.50 -3.57
C VAL A 242 -21.30 0.92 -2.73
N GLU A 243 -22.05 -0.04 -2.20
CA GLU A 243 -23.23 0.16 -1.35
C GLU A 243 -22.90 0.52 0.10
N TYR A 244 -21.63 0.47 0.48
CA TYR A 244 -21.25 0.85 1.84
C TYR A 244 -21.52 2.34 2.07
N LYS A 245 -22.23 2.64 3.16
CA LYS A 245 -22.72 4.01 3.47
C LYS A 245 -21.64 5.11 3.45
N HIS A 246 -20.37 4.77 3.66
CA HIS A 246 -19.24 5.70 3.62
C HIS A 246 -18.33 5.48 2.41
N HIS A 247 -18.74 4.72 1.38
CA HIS A 247 -17.93 4.46 0.19
C HIS A 247 -17.42 5.77 -0.44
N GLN A 248 -18.31 6.76 -0.63
CA GLN A 248 -17.95 8.03 -1.23
C GLN A 248 -16.88 8.80 -0.43
N PHE A 249 -16.88 8.71 0.89
CA PHE A 249 -15.83 9.29 1.73
C PHE A 249 -14.43 8.77 1.35
N PHE A 250 -14.28 7.46 1.11
CA PHE A 250 -13.00 6.88 0.68
C PHE A 250 -12.63 7.30 -0.74
N VAL A 251 -13.61 7.42 -1.63
CA VAL A 251 -13.40 7.91 -3.00
C VAL A 251 -12.89 9.36 -2.97
N ASP A 252 -13.59 10.25 -2.25
CA ASP A 252 -13.22 11.66 -2.15
C ASP A 252 -11.83 11.83 -1.54
N LYS A 253 -11.53 11.06 -0.50
CA LYS A 253 -10.21 11.08 0.15
C LYS A 253 -9.11 10.65 -0.81
N PHE A 254 -9.29 9.57 -1.53
CA PHE A 254 -8.35 9.07 -2.54
C PHE A 254 -8.12 10.10 -3.66
N GLN A 255 -9.20 10.68 -4.21
CA GLN A 255 -9.12 11.65 -5.31
C GLN A 255 -8.47 12.96 -4.88
N ASN A 256 -8.84 13.51 -3.70
CA ASN A 256 -8.26 14.74 -3.18
C ASN A 256 -6.79 14.58 -2.88
N MET A 257 -6.40 13.45 -2.29
CA MET A 257 -5.00 13.14 -1.99
C MET A 257 -4.19 12.95 -3.29
N ALA A 258 -4.73 12.20 -4.27
CA ALA A 258 -4.09 12.03 -5.58
C ALA A 258 -3.84 13.38 -6.27
N LYS A 259 -4.82 14.30 -6.22
CA LYS A 259 -4.68 15.66 -6.75
C LYS A 259 -3.58 16.44 -6.04
N ALA A 260 -3.52 16.38 -4.71
CA ALA A 260 -2.51 17.08 -3.92
C ALA A 260 -1.10 16.54 -4.22
N VAL A 261 -0.95 15.23 -4.27
CA VAL A 261 0.33 14.56 -4.57
C VAL A 261 0.81 14.93 -5.98
N ALA A 262 -0.05 14.86 -6.99
CA ALA A 262 0.30 15.20 -8.37
C ALA A 262 0.80 16.66 -8.50
N ALA A 263 0.21 17.59 -7.75
CA ALA A 263 0.54 19.02 -7.82
C ALA A 263 1.94 19.38 -7.28
N ILE A 264 2.58 18.47 -6.54
CA ILE A 264 3.90 18.69 -5.90
C ILE A 264 4.98 17.73 -6.39
N GLN A 265 4.73 17.05 -7.51
CA GLN A 265 5.74 16.25 -8.21
C GLN A 265 6.89 17.15 -8.68
N GLN A 266 8.12 16.65 -8.61
CA GLN A 266 9.27 17.37 -9.15
C GLN A 266 9.25 17.31 -10.68
N PRO A 267 9.88 18.32 -11.37
CA PRO A 267 9.93 18.33 -12.83
C PRO A 267 10.59 17.08 -13.46
N GLU A 268 11.42 16.37 -12.69
CA GLU A 268 12.07 15.14 -13.09
C GLU A 268 11.20 13.89 -12.89
N GLY A 269 9.96 14.04 -12.38
CA GLY A 269 8.98 12.97 -12.26
C GLY A 269 8.91 12.30 -10.90
N TYR A 270 9.82 12.52 -9.97
CA TYR A 270 9.83 11.91 -8.65
C TYR A 270 9.25 12.83 -7.55
N TRP A 271 9.12 12.32 -6.33
CA TRP A 271 8.87 13.09 -5.11
C TRP A 271 10.07 13.01 -4.18
N THR A 272 10.42 14.15 -3.58
CA THR A 272 11.47 14.22 -2.57
C THR A 272 10.95 13.73 -1.22
N ARG A 273 11.84 13.35 -0.31
CA ARG A 273 11.48 12.88 1.04
C ARG A 273 10.56 13.88 1.76
N SER A 274 10.82 15.17 1.68
CA SER A 274 9.95 16.25 2.16
C SER A 274 9.28 16.90 0.98
N MET A 275 8.01 16.51 0.72
CA MET A 275 7.34 16.84 -0.54
C MET A 275 7.12 18.34 -0.75
N MET A 276 6.90 19.13 0.32
CA MET A 276 6.71 20.57 0.24
C MET A 276 8.00 21.37 0.49
N ASP A 277 9.11 20.70 0.75
CA ASP A 277 10.42 21.32 0.94
C ASP A 277 11.54 20.49 0.27
N PRO A 278 11.57 20.45 -1.07
CA PRO A 278 12.56 19.66 -1.80
C PRO A 278 14.02 20.00 -1.46
N GLU A 279 14.30 21.24 -1.10
CA GLU A 279 15.65 21.66 -0.71
C GLU A 279 16.10 21.10 0.65
N PHE A 280 15.17 20.76 1.52
CA PHE A 280 15.46 20.17 2.84
C PHE A 280 16.05 18.77 2.74
N ALA A 281 15.53 17.95 1.82
CA ALA A 281 16.00 16.60 1.56
C ALA A 281 15.92 16.32 0.05
N PRO A 282 16.89 16.81 -0.73
CA PRO A 282 16.87 16.74 -2.19
C PRO A 282 17.10 15.32 -2.70
N GLY A 283 16.63 15.06 -3.92
CA GLY A 283 16.74 13.78 -4.60
C GLY A 283 15.49 12.91 -4.45
N PRO A 284 15.40 11.81 -5.22
CA PRO A 284 14.22 10.96 -5.27
C PRO A 284 14.02 10.18 -3.97
N GLU A 285 12.79 10.16 -3.48
CA GLU A 285 12.33 9.19 -2.49
C GLU A 285 11.67 8.03 -3.24
N THR A 286 12.47 7.03 -3.62
CA THR A 286 12.13 5.95 -4.56
C THR A 286 10.91 5.15 -4.12
N SER A 287 10.79 4.84 -2.83
CA SER A 287 9.70 4.00 -2.31
C SER A 287 8.35 4.74 -2.35
N GLY A 288 8.34 6.03 -2.00
CA GLY A 288 7.14 6.86 -2.11
C GLY A 288 6.74 7.06 -3.56
N THR A 289 7.70 7.38 -4.41
CA THR A 289 7.50 7.54 -5.85
C THR A 289 6.85 6.28 -6.47
N ALA A 290 7.37 5.10 -6.20
CA ALA A 290 6.79 3.84 -6.70
C ALA A 290 5.36 3.56 -6.18
N LEU A 291 5.07 3.85 -4.91
CA LEU A 291 3.75 3.66 -4.33
C LEU A 291 2.74 4.70 -4.83
N PHE A 292 3.15 5.94 -5.08
CA PHE A 292 2.30 6.94 -5.73
C PHE A 292 1.94 6.51 -7.15
N THR A 293 2.92 6.03 -7.92
CA THR A 293 2.71 5.47 -9.26
C THR A 293 1.70 4.33 -9.24
N TYR A 294 1.82 3.41 -8.28
CA TYR A 294 0.83 2.35 -8.07
C TYR A 294 -0.57 2.93 -7.82
N GLY A 295 -0.69 3.90 -6.91
CA GLY A 295 -1.96 4.54 -6.59
C GLY A 295 -2.61 5.22 -7.79
N PHE A 296 -1.83 6.00 -8.56
CA PHE A 296 -2.31 6.66 -9.78
C PHE A 296 -2.76 5.66 -10.84
N LEU A 297 -1.94 4.67 -11.16
CA LEU A 297 -2.28 3.65 -12.15
C LEU A 297 -3.52 2.85 -11.75
N TRP A 298 -3.62 2.48 -10.47
CA TRP A 298 -4.80 1.82 -9.95
C TRP A 298 -6.05 2.70 -10.11
N GLY A 299 -5.96 3.98 -9.74
CA GLY A 299 -7.06 4.95 -9.85
C GLY A 299 -7.52 5.16 -11.30
N ILE A 300 -6.59 5.31 -12.24
CA ILE A 300 -6.87 5.44 -13.68
C ILE A 300 -7.56 4.17 -14.20
N ASN A 301 -7.01 3.00 -13.89
CA ASN A 301 -7.51 1.72 -14.40
C ASN A 301 -8.90 1.35 -13.87
N ASN A 302 -9.28 1.86 -12.70
CA ASN A 302 -10.58 1.61 -12.09
C ASN A 302 -11.57 2.79 -12.23
N GLY A 303 -11.22 3.84 -12.97
CA GLY A 303 -12.10 4.97 -13.28
C GLY A 303 -12.30 5.97 -12.12
N TYR A 304 -11.44 5.93 -11.11
CA TYR A 304 -11.43 6.90 -10.01
C TYR A 304 -10.63 8.17 -10.35
N LEU A 305 -9.67 8.08 -11.29
CA LEU A 305 -8.84 9.20 -11.74
C LEU A 305 -8.94 9.35 -13.27
N GLU A 306 -9.01 10.59 -13.74
CA GLU A 306 -9.07 10.91 -15.18
C GLU A 306 -7.71 10.63 -15.83
N LYS A 307 -7.71 9.75 -16.83
CA LYS A 307 -6.49 9.32 -17.51
C LYS A 307 -5.68 10.48 -18.08
N ASP A 308 -6.33 11.39 -18.76
CA ASP A 308 -5.65 12.50 -19.47
C ASP A 308 -4.99 13.49 -18.50
N ILE A 309 -5.44 13.53 -17.24
CA ILE A 309 -4.86 14.37 -16.18
C ILE A 309 -3.70 13.66 -15.48
N TYR A 310 -3.87 12.38 -15.13
CA TYR A 310 -2.92 11.68 -14.24
C TYR A 310 -1.91 10.79 -14.97
N MET A 311 -2.14 10.45 -16.24
CA MET A 311 -1.17 9.66 -17.00
C MET A 311 0.16 10.40 -17.24
N PRO A 312 0.20 11.73 -17.53
CA PRO A 312 1.46 12.46 -17.60
C PRO A 312 2.29 12.36 -16.31
N VAL A 313 1.65 12.47 -15.13
CA VAL A 313 2.32 12.30 -13.82
C VAL A 313 3.02 10.95 -13.70
N VAL A 314 2.36 9.88 -14.16
CA VAL A 314 2.92 8.51 -14.14
C VAL A 314 4.04 8.33 -15.16
N GLN A 315 3.92 8.94 -16.35
CA GLN A 315 4.90 8.78 -17.42
C GLN A 315 6.23 9.46 -17.11
N GLU A 316 6.20 10.64 -16.49
CA GLU A 316 7.41 11.33 -16.05
C GLU A 316 8.16 10.50 -15.01
N ASP A 317 7.44 9.88 -14.08
CA ASP A 317 7.96 9.01 -13.04
C ASP A 317 8.64 7.74 -13.59
N LEU A 318 8.03 7.06 -14.56
CA LEU A 318 8.58 5.82 -15.15
C LEU A 318 9.92 6.04 -15.87
N TYR A 319 10.20 7.21 -16.42
CA TYR A 319 11.47 7.50 -17.06
C TYR A 319 12.63 7.58 -16.08
N ASP A 320 12.41 8.11 -14.88
CA ASP A 320 13.46 8.26 -13.86
C ASP A 320 13.74 6.93 -13.13
N VAL A 321 12.70 6.21 -12.75
CA VAL A 321 12.83 4.91 -12.06
C VAL A 321 13.53 3.83 -12.90
N THR A 322 13.45 3.92 -14.23
CA THR A 322 14.08 2.93 -15.14
C THR A 322 15.48 3.32 -15.61
N ALA A 323 15.84 4.60 -15.57
CA ALA A 323 17.06 5.10 -16.21
C ALA A 323 18.32 5.08 -15.31
N GLU A 324 18.22 5.20 -13.99
CA GLU A 324 19.38 5.45 -13.13
C GLU A 324 19.50 4.62 -11.86
N ILE A 325 18.64 3.66 -11.57
CA ILE A 325 18.81 2.84 -10.37
C ILE A 325 19.67 1.61 -10.71
N PRO A 326 20.95 1.59 -10.33
CA PRO A 326 21.60 0.33 -10.05
C PRO A 326 20.77 -0.30 -8.92
N LEU A 327 20.20 -1.47 -9.13
CA LEU A 327 19.38 -2.23 -8.17
C LEU A 327 20.01 -2.43 -6.78
N TYR A 328 21.16 -1.83 -6.54
CA TYR A 328 21.98 -1.96 -5.33
C TYR A 328 21.63 -0.98 -4.18
N ASN A 329 20.85 0.09 -4.42
CA ASN A 329 20.61 1.10 -3.38
C ASN A 329 19.13 1.30 -3.02
N ALA A 330 18.24 0.43 -3.41
CA ALA A 330 16.79 0.61 -3.22
C ALA A 330 16.20 -0.06 -1.96
N PHE A 331 17.06 -0.52 -1.00
CA PHE A 331 16.57 -1.13 0.25
C PHE A 331 17.42 -0.73 1.46
#